data_87e8b8f944622864f04895567c2b4569
#
_entry.id   87e8b8f944622864f04895567c2b4569
#
_cell.length_a   1.000
_cell.length_b   1.000
_cell.length_c   1.000
_cell.angle_alpha   90.00
_cell.angle_beta   90.00
_cell.angle_gamma   90.00
#
_symmetry.space_group_name_H-M   'P 1'
#
loop_
_entity.id
_entity.type
_entity.pdbx_description
1 polymer ?
#
loop_
_entity_poly.entity_id
_entity_poly.type
_entity_poly.pdbx_seq_one_letter_code
_entity_poly.pdbx_strand_id
1 'polypeptide(L)'
;VIGHDRVLVSMSKQHYSNQGIKQSKKLSINLVSREMLPKADYVGSVSGETVNKSSVFAYHIGENGTPVIDVSPLTMECNVVDIYETEGFDNFICTVVNTYATPDVLDHNGKLDYARLKPVLFEFPTYSYLATGEVIGKCLNLDEEPGMCAKQPMAVDGIVRLSKIEVYPEYLDDYMIFATEVGEVSLRTEPGVLTMYAVSEKENPCMVTILEIYANQKAYELHIASEHFQKYKQGTLHMVKRLTLTDQ
;
A
#
# COMPACT_ATOMS: atom_id res chain seq x y z
N VAL A 1 1.50 -0.62 -11.61
CA VAL A 1 2.13 -1.96 -11.43
C VAL A 1 1.11 -2.87 -10.77
N ILE A 2 0.92 -4.07 -11.28
CA ILE A 2 -0.03 -5.07 -10.78
C ILE A 2 0.65 -6.42 -10.43
N GLY A 3 1.97 -6.45 -10.41
CA GLY A 3 2.80 -7.60 -10.08
C GLY A 3 4.27 -7.25 -10.22
N HIS A 4 5.16 -8.23 -10.02
CA HIS A 4 6.60 -8.01 -10.14
C HIS A 4 7.04 -7.64 -11.56
N ASP A 5 6.38 -8.21 -12.56
CA ASP A 5 6.67 -8.07 -13.99
C ASP A 5 5.48 -7.56 -14.80
N ARG A 6 4.42 -7.06 -14.12
CA ARG A 6 3.17 -6.66 -14.79
C ARG A 6 2.80 -5.22 -14.55
N VAL A 7 2.34 -4.58 -15.61
CA VAL A 7 1.80 -3.21 -15.59
C VAL A 7 0.44 -3.19 -16.27
N LEU A 8 -0.43 -2.28 -15.82
CA LEU A 8 -1.68 -1.95 -16.48
C LEU A 8 -1.55 -0.57 -17.10
N VAL A 9 -1.87 -0.47 -18.38
CA VAL A 9 -1.89 0.79 -19.14
C VAL A 9 -3.32 1.03 -19.60
N SER A 10 -3.96 2.07 -19.06
CA SER A 10 -5.29 2.50 -19.49
C SER A 10 -5.18 3.60 -20.53
N MET A 11 -5.83 3.43 -21.67
CA MET A 11 -5.75 4.37 -22.80
C MET A 11 -7.13 4.58 -23.42
N SER A 12 -7.48 5.84 -23.70
CA SER A 12 -8.71 6.16 -24.41
C SER A 12 -8.74 5.45 -25.79
N LYS A 13 -9.90 4.90 -26.14
CA LYS A 13 -10.14 4.25 -27.45
C LYS A 13 -9.95 5.22 -28.62
N GLN A 14 -10.06 6.52 -28.37
CA GLN A 14 -9.90 7.58 -29.38
C GLN A 14 -8.42 7.87 -29.71
N HIS A 15 -7.48 7.41 -28.88
CA HIS A 15 -6.06 7.66 -29.15
C HIS A 15 -5.55 6.80 -30.29
N TYR A 16 -4.90 7.43 -31.27
CA TYR A 16 -4.32 6.74 -32.43
C TYR A 16 -3.41 5.57 -32.05
N SER A 17 -2.62 5.73 -31.02
CA SER A 17 -1.72 4.68 -30.49
C SER A 17 -2.46 3.44 -29.98
N ASN A 18 -3.72 3.58 -29.55
CA ASN A 18 -4.53 2.46 -29.06
C ASN A 18 -4.69 1.37 -30.13
N GLN A 19 -4.98 1.77 -31.37
CA GLN A 19 -5.14 0.84 -32.48
C GLN A 19 -3.84 0.10 -32.80
N GLY A 20 -2.71 0.82 -32.80
CA GLY A 20 -1.39 0.23 -33.03
C GLY A 20 -1.04 -0.83 -31.95
N ILE A 21 -1.35 -0.55 -30.69
CA ILE A 21 -1.13 -1.49 -29.56
C ILE A 21 -2.05 -2.71 -29.68
N LYS A 22 -3.31 -2.52 -30.02
CA LYS A 22 -4.24 -3.64 -30.27
C LYS A 22 -3.76 -4.57 -31.39
N GLN A 23 -3.17 -4.01 -32.44
CA GLN A 23 -2.68 -4.76 -33.58
C GLN A 23 -1.35 -5.47 -33.31
N SER A 24 -0.37 -4.75 -32.76
CA SER A 24 0.98 -5.28 -32.49
C SER A 24 1.05 -6.16 -31.25
N LYS A 25 0.15 -5.97 -30.29
CA LYS A 25 0.20 -6.56 -28.94
C LYS A 25 1.48 -6.20 -28.18
N LYS A 26 2.10 -5.08 -28.55
CA LYS A 26 3.36 -4.61 -27.96
C LYS A 26 3.31 -3.12 -27.70
N LEU A 27 3.98 -2.67 -26.66
CA LEU A 27 4.19 -1.25 -26.39
C LEU A 27 5.48 -1.04 -25.61
N SER A 28 6.00 0.18 -25.58
CA SER A 28 7.03 0.62 -24.64
C SER A 28 6.52 1.75 -23.77
N ILE A 29 6.93 1.72 -22.51
CA ILE A 29 6.67 2.77 -21.52
C ILE A 29 7.99 3.48 -21.27
N ASN A 30 8.10 4.72 -21.76
CA ASN A 30 9.28 5.56 -21.62
C ASN A 30 8.99 6.59 -20.51
N LEU A 31 9.71 6.54 -19.39
CA LEU A 31 9.51 7.48 -18.29
C LEU A 31 10.01 8.86 -18.70
N VAL A 32 9.27 9.88 -18.32
CA VAL A 32 9.56 11.27 -18.67
C VAL A 32 10.41 11.90 -17.56
N SER A 33 11.60 12.41 -17.92
CA SER A 33 12.38 13.29 -17.06
C SER A 33 11.89 14.73 -17.19
N ARG A 34 12.36 15.59 -16.28
CA ARG A 34 12.04 17.03 -16.31
C ARG A 34 12.44 17.69 -17.63
N GLU A 35 13.60 17.29 -18.19
CA GLU A 35 14.15 17.82 -19.44
C GLU A 35 13.33 17.38 -20.66
N MET A 36 12.71 16.20 -20.60
CA MET A 36 11.85 15.69 -21.66
C MET A 36 10.47 16.36 -21.66
N LEU A 37 10.05 16.93 -20.55
CA LEU A 37 8.66 17.33 -20.30
C LEU A 37 8.06 18.24 -21.39
N PRO A 38 8.72 19.30 -21.90
CA PRO A 38 8.11 20.15 -22.93
C PRO A 38 7.76 19.39 -24.22
N LYS A 39 8.62 18.44 -24.62
CA LYS A 39 8.39 17.61 -25.80
C LYS A 39 7.34 16.52 -25.52
N ALA A 40 7.35 15.93 -24.31
CA ALA A 40 6.37 14.92 -23.91
C ALA A 40 4.96 15.50 -23.83
N ASP A 41 4.81 16.71 -23.29
CA ASP A 41 3.55 17.45 -23.24
C ASP A 41 3.03 17.73 -24.66
N TYR A 42 3.90 18.22 -25.54
CA TYR A 42 3.54 18.41 -26.98
C TYR A 42 3.06 17.09 -27.61
N VAL A 43 3.77 15.99 -27.42
CA VAL A 43 3.37 14.68 -27.96
C VAL A 43 2.01 14.23 -27.40
N GLY A 44 1.72 14.56 -26.15
CA GLY A 44 0.44 14.29 -25.51
C GLY A 44 -0.71 15.18 -26.01
N SER A 45 -0.42 16.40 -26.40
CA SER A 45 -1.43 17.40 -26.81
C SER A 45 -1.90 17.28 -28.26
N VAL A 46 -1.18 16.54 -29.13
CA VAL A 46 -1.53 16.39 -30.55
C VAL A 46 -1.91 14.94 -30.89
N SER A 47 -2.75 14.74 -31.91
CA SER A 47 -3.11 13.39 -32.38
C SER A 47 -2.06 12.81 -33.33
N GLY A 48 -1.67 11.54 -33.13
CA GLY A 48 -0.83 10.81 -34.10
C GLY A 48 -1.51 10.53 -35.43
N GLU A 49 -2.82 10.73 -35.52
CA GLU A 49 -3.58 10.64 -36.79
C GLU A 49 -3.29 11.81 -37.71
N THR A 50 -3.06 13.00 -37.16
CA THR A 50 -2.86 14.24 -37.92
C THR A 50 -1.41 14.73 -37.95
N VAL A 51 -0.61 14.33 -36.93
CA VAL A 51 0.78 14.78 -36.77
C VAL A 51 1.73 13.59 -36.67
N ASN A 52 2.77 13.59 -37.47
CA ASN A 52 3.85 12.62 -37.36
C ASN A 52 4.72 12.97 -36.10
N LYS A 53 4.59 12.17 -35.07
CA LYS A 53 5.32 12.36 -33.80
C LYS A 53 6.70 11.69 -33.75
N SER A 54 7.04 10.86 -34.75
CA SER A 54 8.26 10.05 -34.72
C SER A 54 9.56 10.87 -34.73
N SER A 55 9.48 12.14 -35.15
CA SER A 55 10.64 13.06 -35.19
C SER A 55 10.84 13.90 -33.93
N VAL A 56 9.93 13.80 -32.94
CA VAL A 56 9.99 14.65 -31.73
C VAL A 56 11.14 14.23 -30.79
N PHE A 57 11.33 12.91 -30.67
CA PHE A 57 12.42 12.30 -29.92
C PHE A 57 13.26 11.41 -30.83
N ALA A 58 14.57 11.40 -30.62
CA ALA A 58 15.42 10.35 -31.14
C ALA A 58 15.08 9.03 -30.40
N TYR A 59 15.02 7.94 -31.15
CA TYR A 59 14.72 6.62 -30.62
C TYR A 59 15.39 5.53 -31.44
N HIS A 60 15.58 4.37 -30.85
CA HIS A 60 15.92 3.15 -31.57
C HIS A 60 14.84 2.09 -31.33
N ILE A 61 14.88 1.01 -32.10
CA ILE A 61 13.99 -0.12 -31.89
C ILE A 61 14.67 -1.07 -30.92
N GLY A 62 13.98 -1.33 -29.81
CA GLY A 62 14.47 -2.25 -28.78
C GLY A 62 14.32 -3.73 -29.17
N GLU A 63 14.75 -4.62 -28.29
CA GLU A 63 14.77 -6.07 -28.54
C GLU A 63 13.38 -6.67 -28.73
N ASN A 64 12.36 -6.11 -28.09
CA ASN A 64 10.96 -6.53 -28.27
C ASN A 64 10.32 -5.92 -29.55
N GLY A 65 11.06 -5.09 -30.28
CA GLY A 65 10.57 -4.43 -31.50
C GLY A 65 9.71 -3.20 -31.23
N THR A 66 9.82 -2.58 -30.07
CA THR A 66 9.13 -1.34 -29.70
C THR A 66 10.09 -0.14 -29.63
N PRO A 67 9.63 1.12 -29.78
CA PRO A 67 10.51 2.27 -29.75
C PRO A 67 11.02 2.56 -28.33
N VAL A 68 12.32 2.64 -28.17
CA VAL A 68 13.03 3.08 -26.96
C VAL A 68 13.53 4.50 -27.19
N ILE A 69 13.01 5.47 -26.44
CA ILE A 69 13.41 6.88 -26.57
C ILE A 69 14.80 7.06 -25.92
N ASP A 70 15.77 7.53 -26.72
CA ASP A 70 17.20 7.58 -26.32
C ASP A 70 17.48 8.43 -25.07
N VAL A 71 16.67 9.45 -24.82
CA VAL A 71 16.80 10.36 -23.66
C VAL A 71 15.91 9.97 -22.49
N SER A 72 15.14 8.86 -22.59
CA SER A 72 14.34 8.37 -21.48
C SER A 72 15.25 7.74 -20.42
N PRO A 73 15.15 8.15 -19.15
CA PRO A 73 15.98 7.58 -18.08
C PRO A 73 15.65 6.12 -17.79
N LEU A 74 14.41 5.70 -18.07
CA LEU A 74 13.95 4.32 -17.92
C LEU A 74 12.90 4.01 -18.97
N THR A 75 13.08 2.92 -19.70
CA THR A 75 12.10 2.39 -20.66
C THR A 75 11.81 0.93 -20.38
N MET A 76 10.54 0.58 -20.36
CA MET A 76 10.06 -0.81 -20.25
C MET A 76 9.42 -1.24 -21.58
N GLU A 77 9.90 -2.31 -22.18
CA GLU A 77 9.23 -2.96 -23.31
C GLU A 77 8.23 -4.01 -22.78
N CYS A 78 7.03 -4.00 -23.31
CA CYS A 78 5.93 -4.78 -22.79
C CYS A 78 5.21 -5.56 -23.90
N ASN A 79 4.79 -6.79 -23.58
CA ASN A 79 3.82 -7.56 -24.36
C ASN A 79 2.44 -7.46 -23.71
N VAL A 80 1.41 -7.17 -24.51
CA VAL A 80 0.02 -7.18 -24.07
C VAL A 80 -0.46 -8.62 -23.96
N VAL A 81 -0.81 -9.04 -22.75
CA VAL A 81 -1.30 -10.40 -22.46
C VAL A 81 -2.81 -10.47 -22.37
N ASP A 82 -3.47 -9.36 -22.04
CA ASP A 82 -4.93 -9.26 -21.99
C ASP A 82 -5.39 -7.82 -22.19
N ILE A 83 -6.64 -7.63 -22.59
CA ILE A 83 -7.27 -6.32 -22.79
C ILE A 83 -8.62 -6.33 -22.11
N TYR A 84 -8.79 -5.50 -21.09
CA TYR A 84 -10.05 -5.28 -20.43
C TYR A 84 -10.70 -3.99 -20.91
N GLU A 85 -11.82 -4.09 -21.60
CA GLU A 85 -12.53 -2.92 -22.14
C GLU A 85 -13.48 -2.32 -21.12
N THR A 86 -13.41 -1.02 -20.99
CA THR A 86 -14.39 -0.21 -20.23
C THR A 86 -15.01 0.83 -21.16
N GLU A 87 -16.02 1.55 -20.69
CA GLU A 87 -16.62 2.65 -21.46
C GLU A 87 -15.56 3.71 -21.75
N GLY A 88 -15.24 3.90 -23.05
CA GLY A 88 -14.27 4.89 -23.54
C GLY A 88 -12.80 4.51 -23.42
N PHE A 89 -12.42 3.44 -22.70
CA PHE A 89 -11.03 3.06 -22.48
C PHE A 89 -10.77 1.59 -22.77
N ASP A 90 -9.55 1.31 -23.22
CA ASP A 90 -8.96 -0.03 -23.24
C ASP A 90 -7.87 -0.10 -22.16
N ASN A 91 -7.94 -1.12 -21.33
CA ASN A 91 -7.00 -1.37 -20.25
C ASN A 91 -6.10 -2.54 -20.66
N PHE A 92 -4.89 -2.24 -21.08
CA PHE A 92 -3.92 -3.23 -21.51
C PHE A 92 -3.20 -3.82 -20.32
N ILE A 93 -3.37 -5.11 -20.07
CA ILE A 93 -2.58 -5.87 -19.10
C ILE A 93 -1.33 -6.35 -19.81
N CYS A 94 -0.17 -5.90 -19.33
CA CYS A 94 1.11 -6.10 -20.02
C CYS A 94 2.10 -6.81 -19.11
N THR A 95 2.91 -7.71 -19.70
CA THR A 95 4.11 -8.25 -19.06
C THR A 95 5.32 -7.45 -19.54
N VAL A 96 6.14 -6.97 -18.62
CA VAL A 96 7.43 -6.32 -18.91
C VAL A 96 8.41 -7.41 -19.33
N VAL A 97 8.97 -7.29 -20.53
CA VAL A 97 9.91 -8.28 -21.09
C VAL A 97 11.35 -7.78 -21.10
N ASN A 98 11.55 -6.46 -21.25
CA ASN A 98 12.86 -5.81 -21.17
C ASN A 98 12.75 -4.49 -20.43
N THR A 99 13.85 -4.09 -19.79
CA THR A 99 13.97 -2.78 -19.15
C THR A 99 15.33 -2.19 -19.46
N TYR A 100 15.33 -0.96 -19.98
CA TYR A 100 16.51 -0.15 -20.23
C TYR A 100 16.56 0.97 -19.22
N ALA A 101 17.72 1.19 -18.64
CA ALA A 101 17.95 2.31 -17.72
C ALA A 101 19.28 2.99 -18.04
N THR A 102 19.34 4.31 -17.93
CA THR A 102 20.59 5.03 -18.08
C THR A 102 21.46 4.83 -16.83
N PRO A 103 22.80 4.79 -16.94
CA PRO A 103 23.69 4.52 -15.81
C PRO A 103 23.54 5.50 -14.64
N ASP A 104 23.17 6.75 -14.92
CA ASP A 104 23.01 7.82 -13.94
C ASP A 104 21.83 7.65 -12.99
N VAL A 105 20.83 6.82 -13.35
CA VAL A 105 19.69 6.51 -12.47
C VAL A 105 19.88 5.20 -11.70
N LEU A 106 21.03 4.56 -11.80
CA LEU A 106 21.35 3.34 -11.08
C LEU A 106 22.23 3.63 -9.86
N ASP A 107 22.06 2.86 -8.79
CA ASP A 107 22.94 2.84 -7.64
C ASP A 107 24.23 2.04 -7.94
N HIS A 108 25.14 1.97 -6.96
CA HIS A 108 26.41 1.23 -7.08
C HIS A 108 26.23 -0.30 -7.23
N ASN A 109 25.04 -0.83 -6.94
CA ASN A 109 24.70 -2.24 -7.13
C ASN A 109 23.94 -2.51 -8.44
N GLY A 110 23.82 -1.49 -9.30
CA GLY A 110 23.06 -1.58 -10.55
C GLY A 110 21.54 -1.62 -10.35
N LYS A 111 21.03 -1.22 -9.18
CA LYS A 111 19.61 -1.11 -8.90
C LYS A 111 19.14 0.32 -9.13
N LEU A 112 17.84 0.43 -9.48
CA LEU A 112 17.22 1.73 -9.73
C LEU A 112 17.21 2.60 -8.46
N ASP A 113 17.75 3.81 -8.59
CA ASP A 113 17.73 4.84 -7.55
C ASP A 113 16.66 5.88 -7.87
N TYR A 114 15.54 5.85 -7.15
CA TYR A 114 14.43 6.76 -7.36
C TYR A 114 14.76 8.23 -7.02
N ALA A 115 15.73 8.48 -6.14
CA ALA A 115 16.19 9.83 -5.83
C ALA A 115 16.94 10.47 -7.01
N ARG A 116 17.48 9.64 -7.93
CA ARG A 116 18.12 10.08 -9.17
C ARG A 116 17.15 10.06 -10.34
N LEU A 117 16.32 9.03 -10.45
CA LEU A 117 15.35 8.85 -11.55
C LEU A 117 14.35 10.01 -11.64
N LYS A 118 13.81 10.46 -10.50
CA LYS A 118 12.88 11.61 -10.39
C LYS A 118 11.84 11.69 -11.51
N PRO A 119 11.01 10.64 -11.72
CA PRO A 119 10.05 10.66 -12.80
C PRO A 119 9.04 11.78 -12.60
N VAL A 120 8.62 12.39 -13.69
CA VAL A 120 7.57 13.40 -13.66
C VAL A 120 6.21 12.70 -13.47
N LEU A 121 5.40 13.23 -12.57
CA LEU A 121 4.03 12.81 -12.35
C LEU A 121 3.07 13.82 -12.96
N PHE A 122 1.94 13.35 -13.48
CA PHE A 122 0.85 14.20 -13.95
C PHE A 122 -0.32 14.11 -12.97
N GLU A 123 -0.76 15.27 -12.51
CA GLU A 123 -1.91 15.39 -11.60
C GLU A 123 -3.13 15.86 -12.39
N PHE A 124 -4.13 14.99 -12.50
CA PHE A 124 -5.24 15.17 -13.41
C PHE A 124 -6.21 16.30 -13.03
N PRO A 125 -6.63 16.51 -11.76
CA PRO A 125 -7.59 17.55 -11.42
C PRO A 125 -7.12 18.96 -11.75
N THR A 126 -5.84 19.27 -11.55
CA THR A 126 -5.28 20.60 -11.81
C THR A 126 -4.53 20.70 -13.14
N TYR A 127 -4.38 19.60 -13.88
CA TYR A 127 -3.56 19.50 -15.10
C TYR A 127 -2.11 19.97 -14.87
N SER A 128 -1.56 19.61 -13.70
CA SER A 128 -0.21 20.00 -13.30
C SER A 128 0.78 18.86 -13.38
N TYR A 129 2.02 19.19 -13.72
CA TYR A 129 3.14 18.25 -13.61
C TYR A 129 3.86 18.42 -12.29
N LEU A 130 4.08 17.31 -11.59
CA LEU A 130 4.72 17.27 -10.29
C LEU A 130 6.06 16.58 -10.40
N ALA A 131 7.05 17.06 -9.63
CA ALA A 131 8.30 16.34 -9.41
C ALA A 131 8.13 15.36 -8.27
N THR A 132 8.67 14.14 -8.39
CA THR A 132 8.81 13.25 -7.24
C THR A 132 9.80 13.85 -6.24
N GLY A 133 9.49 13.73 -4.95
CA GLY A 133 10.32 14.19 -3.86
C GLY A 133 11.40 13.19 -3.45
N GLU A 134 11.90 13.35 -2.23
CA GLU A 134 12.84 12.42 -1.60
C GLU A 134 12.16 11.11 -1.18
N VAL A 135 12.96 10.07 -0.95
CA VAL A 135 12.48 8.82 -0.35
C VAL A 135 12.20 9.07 1.13
N ILE A 136 10.94 8.99 1.53
CA ILE A 136 10.47 9.29 2.90
C ILE A 136 10.43 8.06 3.81
N GLY A 137 10.68 6.87 3.28
CA GLY A 137 10.70 5.64 4.07
C GLY A 137 10.79 4.39 3.22
N LYS A 138 11.02 3.26 3.87
CA LYS A 138 11.02 1.93 3.26
C LYS A 138 9.77 1.18 3.71
N CYS A 139 9.07 0.55 2.78
CA CYS A 139 7.94 -0.32 3.09
C CYS A 139 8.37 -1.42 4.06
N LEU A 140 7.57 -1.69 5.07
CA LEU A 140 7.80 -2.65 6.17
C LEU A 140 8.98 -2.30 7.11
N ASN A 141 9.60 -1.14 6.96
CA ASN A 141 10.69 -0.63 7.80
C ASN A 141 10.42 0.83 8.20
N LEU A 142 9.18 1.20 8.37
CA LEU A 142 8.82 2.45 9.03
C LEU A 142 8.89 2.17 10.52
N ASP A 143 9.76 2.88 11.22
CA ASP A 143 10.01 2.73 12.67
C ASP A 143 8.78 3.12 13.52
N GLU A 144 7.74 3.67 12.90
CA GLU A 144 6.46 3.98 13.50
C GLU A 144 5.33 3.48 12.59
N GLU A 145 4.55 2.53 13.07
CA GLU A 145 3.23 2.32 12.47
C GLU A 145 2.42 3.61 12.62
N PRO A 146 1.81 4.15 11.53
CA PRO A 146 1.00 5.35 11.63
C PRO A 146 -0.11 5.13 12.66
N GLY A 147 0.01 5.79 13.81
CA GLY A 147 -0.96 5.73 14.88
C GLY A 147 -0.65 4.76 16.04
N MET A 148 0.49 4.03 16.04
CA MET A 148 0.92 3.30 17.23
C MET A 148 1.85 4.18 18.07
N CYS A 149 1.58 4.26 19.36
CA CYS A 149 2.48 4.92 20.32
C CYS A 149 3.73 4.06 20.58
N ALA A 150 4.88 4.71 20.79
CA ALA A 150 6.10 4.01 21.22
C ALA A 150 5.83 3.21 22.49
N LYS A 151 6.16 1.92 22.48
CA LYS A 151 5.90 1.03 23.62
C LYS A 151 6.95 1.21 24.72
N GLN A 152 6.48 1.18 25.95
CA GLN A 152 7.35 1.14 27.11
C GLN A 152 8.02 -0.24 27.23
N PRO A 153 9.28 -0.33 27.70
CA PRO A 153 9.85 -1.63 28.04
C PRO A 153 9.10 -2.25 29.23
N MET A 154 8.97 -3.57 29.24
CA MET A 154 8.40 -4.29 30.36
C MET A 154 9.29 -4.13 31.60
N ALA A 155 8.73 -3.67 32.69
CA ALA A 155 9.41 -3.52 33.98
C ALA A 155 9.32 -4.82 34.82
N VAL A 156 10.03 -4.85 35.97
CA VAL A 156 10.01 -6.02 36.86
C VAL A 156 8.62 -6.27 37.46
N ASP A 157 7.82 -5.22 37.62
CA ASP A 157 6.40 -5.25 38.02
C ASP A 157 5.42 -5.31 36.84
N GLY A 158 5.89 -5.74 35.70
CA GLY A 158 5.06 -5.98 34.53
C GLY A 158 3.99 -7.04 34.78
N ILE A 159 2.82 -6.86 34.18
CA ILE A 159 1.68 -7.75 34.38
C ILE A 159 1.43 -8.55 33.12
N VAL A 160 1.38 -9.87 33.24
CA VAL A 160 0.87 -10.79 32.20
C VAL A 160 -0.43 -11.38 32.73
N ARG A 161 -1.52 -11.13 32.06
CA ARG A 161 -2.86 -11.55 32.46
C ARG A 161 -3.57 -12.36 31.41
N LEU A 162 -4.28 -13.37 31.85
CA LEU A 162 -5.25 -14.12 31.04
C LEU A 162 -6.64 -13.87 31.61
N SER A 163 -7.47 -13.19 30.83
CA SER A 163 -8.87 -12.96 31.13
C SER A 163 -9.71 -14.01 30.40
N LYS A 164 -10.25 -14.99 31.11
CA LYS A 164 -11.15 -16.01 30.57
C LYS A 164 -12.58 -15.58 30.75
N ILE A 165 -13.31 -15.46 29.64
CA ILE A 165 -14.65 -14.91 29.56
C ILE A 165 -15.59 -15.95 28.95
N GLU A 166 -16.67 -16.27 29.63
CA GLU A 166 -17.78 -17.02 29.05
C GLU A 166 -18.87 -16.03 28.62
N VAL A 167 -19.11 -15.96 27.31
CA VAL A 167 -20.06 -15.05 26.68
C VAL A 167 -21.37 -15.78 26.41
N TYR A 168 -22.50 -15.11 26.56
CA TYR A 168 -23.79 -15.67 26.13
C TYR A 168 -23.80 -15.82 24.60
N PRO A 169 -24.27 -16.97 24.05
CA PRO A 169 -24.19 -17.25 22.62
C PRO A 169 -24.84 -16.17 21.73
N GLU A 170 -25.94 -15.59 22.17
CA GLU A 170 -26.66 -14.54 21.45
C GLU A 170 -25.89 -13.22 21.32
N TYR A 171 -24.83 -13.01 22.10
CA TYR A 171 -24.03 -11.80 22.11
C TYR A 171 -22.59 -12.02 21.61
N LEU A 172 -22.24 -13.22 21.13
CA LEU A 172 -20.86 -13.54 20.79
C LEU A 172 -20.26 -12.58 19.74
N ASP A 173 -20.99 -12.33 18.67
CA ASP A 173 -20.53 -11.46 17.57
C ASP A 173 -20.35 -10.02 18.05
N ASP A 174 -21.30 -9.48 18.79
CA ASP A 174 -21.23 -8.13 19.35
C ASP A 174 -20.09 -8.02 20.36
N TYR A 175 -19.91 -9.04 21.22
CA TYR A 175 -18.81 -9.08 22.18
C TYR A 175 -17.44 -9.04 21.49
N MET A 176 -17.25 -9.82 20.42
CA MET A 176 -16.00 -9.87 19.66
C MET A 176 -15.68 -8.53 19.00
N ILE A 177 -16.69 -7.78 18.55
CA ILE A 177 -16.50 -6.42 18.02
C ILE A 177 -15.94 -5.50 19.11
N PHE A 178 -16.55 -5.49 20.31
CA PHE A 178 -16.06 -4.68 21.44
C PHE A 178 -14.66 -5.08 21.90
N ALA A 179 -14.38 -6.40 21.97
CA ALA A 179 -13.09 -6.91 22.40
C ALA A 179 -11.97 -6.57 21.39
N THR A 180 -12.28 -6.61 20.08
CA THR A 180 -11.35 -6.20 19.02
C THR A 180 -11.10 -4.69 19.08
N GLU A 181 -12.15 -3.87 19.16
CA GLU A 181 -12.04 -2.41 19.22
C GLU A 181 -11.17 -1.95 20.41
N VAL A 182 -11.43 -2.47 21.61
CA VAL A 182 -10.63 -2.10 22.80
C VAL A 182 -9.18 -2.52 22.65
N GLY A 183 -8.91 -3.71 22.11
CA GLY A 183 -7.54 -4.20 21.88
C GLY A 183 -6.77 -3.33 20.89
N GLU A 184 -7.36 -3.00 19.76
CA GLU A 184 -6.76 -2.16 18.73
C GLU A 184 -6.48 -0.73 19.22
N VAL A 185 -7.45 -0.11 19.90
CA VAL A 185 -7.28 1.24 20.46
C VAL A 185 -6.19 1.24 21.51
N SER A 186 -6.19 0.28 22.45
CA SER A 186 -5.20 0.19 23.52
C SER A 186 -3.79 -0.03 22.97
N LEU A 187 -3.63 -0.96 22.02
CA LEU A 187 -2.34 -1.19 21.38
C LEU A 187 -1.84 0.04 20.61
N ARG A 188 -2.72 0.82 20.02
CA ARG A 188 -2.35 2.00 19.25
C ARG A 188 -2.03 3.21 20.13
N THR A 189 -2.77 3.45 21.21
CA THR A 189 -2.73 4.72 21.94
C THR A 189 -2.06 4.66 23.31
N GLU A 190 -1.93 3.47 23.91
CA GLU A 190 -1.39 3.30 25.25
C GLU A 190 0.04 2.75 25.21
N PRO A 191 1.07 3.55 25.57
CA PRO A 191 2.46 3.10 25.59
C PRO A 191 2.73 1.91 26.50
N GLY A 192 1.97 1.80 27.56
CA GLY A 192 2.14 0.75 28.58
C GLY A 192 1.37 -0.53 28.30
N VAL A 193 0.47 -0.59 27.30
CA VAL A 193 -0.18 -1.82 26.85
C VAL A 193 0.69 -2.47 25.79
N LEU A 194 1.37 -3.56 26.13
CA LEU A 194 2.34 -4.23 25.26
C LEU A 194 1.68 -5.27 24.36
N THR A 195 0.65 -5.94 24.88
CA THR A 195 -0.09 -6.98 24.17
C THR A 195 -1.54 -6.98 24.63
N MET A 196 -2.47 -7.14 23.68
CA MET A 196 -3.89 -7.34 23.97
C MET A 196 -4.52 -8.07 22.78
N TYR A 197 -4.84 -9.37 22.98
CA TYR A 197 -5.45 -10.21 21.96
C TYR A 197 -6.59 -11.03 22.52
N ALA A 198 -7.76 -10.95 21.89
CA ALA A 198 -8.90 -11.79 22.19
C ALA A 198 -8.94 -12.99 21.22
N VAL A 199 -9.02 -14.19 21.77
CA VAL A 199 -9.14 -15.44 21.01
C VAL A 199 -10.31 -16.27 21.55
N SER A 200 -11.09 -16.90 20.67
CA SER A 200 -12.14 -17.83 21.04
C SER A 200 -11.70 -19.28 20.84
N GLU A 201 -12.22 -20.20 21.64
CA GLU A 201 -11.97 -21.63 21.49
C GLU A 201 -12.71 -22.18 20.26
N LYS A 202 -12.05 -23.04 19.48
CA LYS A 202 -12.66 -23.61 18.25
C LYS A 202 -13.87 -24.50 18.54
N GLU A 203 -13.81 -25.28 19.63
CA GLU A 203 -14.85 -26.21 20.00
C GLU A 203 -15.99 -25.54 20.79
N ASN A 204 -15.70 -24.44 21.46
CA ASN A 204 -16.66 -23.64 22.20
C ASN A 204 -16.40 -22.14 21.99
N PRO A 205 -16.87 -21.54 20.91
CA PRO A 205 -16.57 -20.14 20.57
C PRO A 205 -17.01 -19.11 21.64
N CYS A 206 -17.96 -19.47 22.51
CA CYS A 206 -18.40 -18.62 23.62
C CYS A 206 -17.36 -18.53 24.75
N MET A 207 -16.32 -19.36 24.71
CA MET A 207 -15.18 -19.25 25.62
C MET A 207 -14.10 -18.38 24.95
N VAL A 208 -14.00 -17.13 25.39
CA VAL A 208 -13.03 -16.15 24.91
C VAL A 208 -11.92 -15.98 25.94
N THR A 209 -10.68 -15.99 25.49
CA THR A 209 -9.51 -15.66 26.33
C THR A 209 -8.86 -14.40 25.78
N ILE A 210 -8.65 -13.40 26.64
CA ILE A 210 -7.86 -12.21 26.29
C ILE A 210 -6.50 -12.35 26.97
N LEU A 211 -5.44 -12.34 26.17
CA LEU A 211 -4.07 -12.20 26.64
C LEU A 211 -3.74 -10.71 26.74
N GLU A 212 -3.36 -10.29 27.92
CA GLU A 212 -3.03 -8.90 28.22
C GLU A 212 -1.62 -8.82 28.82
N ILE A 213 -0.78 -7.93 28.29
CA ILE A 213 0.55 -7.65 28.84
C ILE A 213 0.70 -6.15 29.02
N TYR A 214 1.00 -5.77 30.26
CA TYR A 214 1.21 -4.37 30.66
C TYR A 214 2.66 -4.17 31.08
N ALA A 215 3.24 -3.04 30.70
CA ALA A 215 4.64 -2.70 31.00
C ALA A 215 4.93 -2.65 32.49
N ASN A 216 3.96 -2.23 33.32
CA ASN A 216 4.04 -2.13 34.77
C ASN A 216 2.63 -1.96 35.36
N GLN A 217 2.54 -1.96 36.70
CA GLN A 217 1.29 -1.77 37.46
C GLN A 217 0.58 -0.45 37.10
N LYS A 218 1.32 0.64 36.92
CA LYS A 218 0.76 1.94 36.55
C LYS A 218 0.11 1.93 35.14
N ALA A 219 0.71 1.22 34.18
CA ALA A 219 0.15 1.06 32.86
C ALA A 219 -1.21 0.35 32.92
N TYR A 220 -1.34 -0.69 33.70
CA TYR A 220 -2.62 -1.35 33.93
C TYR A 220 -3.67 -0.40 34.54
N GLU A 221 -3.29 0.37 35.59
CA GLU A 221 -4.18 1.34 36.24
C GLU A 221 -4.68 2.42 35.27
N LEU A 222 -3.81 2.91 34.36
CA LEU A 222 -4.18 3.85 33.32
C LEU A 222 -5.11 3.22 32.29
N HIS A 223 -4.83 1.98 31.89
CA HIS A 223 -5.67 1.25 30.95
C HIS A 223 -7.09 1.09 31.45
N ILE A 224 -7.27 0.57 32.65
CA ILE A 224 -8.62 0.36 33.24
C ILE A 224 -9.38 1.67 33.49
N ALA A 225 -8.69 2.80 33.60
CA ALA A 225 -9.29 4.13 33.73
C ALA A 225 -9.57 4.80 32.38
N SER A 226 -9.06 4.25 31.25
CA SER A 226 -9.22 4.85 29.93
C SER A 226 -10.68 4.84 29.46
N GLU A 227 -11.02 5.81 28.62
CA GLU A 227 -12.39 5.96 28.09
C GLU A 227 -12.81 4.72 27.26
N HIS A 228 -11.91 4.21 26.41
CA HIS A 228 -12.20 3.06 25.56
C HIS A 228 -12.35 1.76 26.37
N PHE A 229 -11.57 1.56 27.45
CA PHE A 229 -11.78 0.42 28.34
C PHE A 229 -13.11 0.54 29.08
N GLN A 230 -13.48 1.72 29.57
CA GLN A 230 -14.76 1.93 30.24
C GLN A 230 -15.94 1.70 29.28
N LYS A 231 -15.83 2.15 28.01
CA LYS A 231 -16.79 1.86 26.96
C LYS A 231 -16.95 0.33 26.74
N TYR A 232 -15.83 -0.38 26.60
CA TYR A 232 -15.81 -1.84 26.48
C TYR A 232 -16.49 -2.50 27.67
N LYS A 233 -16.05 -2.18 28.89
CA LYS A 233 -16.57 -2.77 30.13
C LYS A 233 -18.07 -2.57 30.29
N GLN A 234 -18.56 -1.35 30.07
CA GLN A 234 -19.98 -1.03 30.21
C GLN A 234 -20.82 -1.65 29.08
N GLY A 235 -20.31 -1.62 27.85
CA GLY A 235 -20.98 -2.18 26.68
C GLY A 235 -21.13 -3.70 26.73
N THR A 236 -20.17 -4.41 27.36
CA THR A 236 -20.15 -5.88 27.39
C THR A 236 -20.67 -6.51 28.68
N LEU A 237 -20.97 -5.73 29.73
CA LEU A 237 -21.34 -6.24 31.04
C LEU A 237 -22.53 -7.25 30.99
N HIS A 238 -23.51 -6.99 30.16
CA HIS A 238 -24.70 -7.85 30.02
C HIS A 238 -24.46 -9.06 29.11
N MET A 239 -23.36 -9.06 28.35
CA MET A 239 -22.99 -10.14 27.41
C MET A 239 -22.20 -11.26 28.10
N VAL A 240 -21.58 -10.95 29.25
CA VAL A 240 -20.66 -11.84 29.97
C VAL A 240 -21.39 -12.63 31.03
N LYS A 241 -21.31 -13.96 30.91
CA LYS A 241 -21.86 -14.90 31.90
C LYS A 241 -20.90 -15.14 33.05
N ARG A 242 -19.59 -15.19 32.75
CA ARG A 242 -18.54 -15.40 33.76
C ARG A 242 -17.23 -14.79 33.28
N LEU A 243 -16.49 -14.18 34.19
CA LEU A 243 -15.14 -13.67 34.01
C LEU A 243 -14.21 -14.25 35.08
N THR A 244 -13.06 -14.76 34.65
CA THR A 244 -11.99 -15.21 35.52
C THR A 244 -10.68 -14.54 35.09
N LEU A 245 -10.00 -13.87 36.01
CA LEU A 245 -8.71 -13.23 35.77
C LEU A 245 -7.61 -14.06 36.42
N THR A 246 -6.53 -14.29 35.68
CA THR A 246 -5.36 -15.05 36.15
C THR A 246 -4.09 -14.30 35.76
N ASP A 247 -3.34 -13.84 36.78
CA ASP A 247 -2.02 -13.23 36.56
C ASP A 247 -0.94 -14.33 36.53
N GLN A 248 0.06 -14.15 35.67
CA GLN A 248 1.14 -15.12 35.43
C GLN A 248 2.48 -14.57 35.92
#